data_1e836b2f8588827779c7599e18602bd5
#
_entry.id   1e836b2f8588827779c7599e18602bd5
#
_cell.length_a   1.000
_cell.length_b   1.000
_cell.length_c   1.000
_cell.angle_alpha   90.00
_cell.angle_beta   90.00
_cell.angle_gamma   90.00
#
_symmetry.space_group_name_H-M   'P 1'
#
loop_
_entity.id
_entity.type
_entity.pdbx_description
1 polymer ?
#
loop_
_entity_poly.entity_id
_entity_poly.type
_entity_poly.pdbx_seq_one_letter_code
_entity_poly.pdbx_strand_id
1 'polypeptide(L)'
;LNVEGGLVQHSLNVYDAAMVVWEGMKQFRPKLGSEVSRNNIIIASLLHDICKCDIYKKNTKMKRGLFNLKEETSNYSVSYNDFPMGHGEKSVILALAGGLEMYDSEMIAIRWHMGAWRLNQDDNEEKQNYKAATDRFPLVTILQTADTLAARIIE
;
A
#
# COMPACT_ATOMS: atom_id res chain seq x y z
N LEU A 1 -4.69 10.34 -0.82
CA LEU A 1 -4.27 11.71 -0.42
C LEU A 1 -3.29 12.30 -1.45
N ASN A 2 -3.80 13.18 -2.32
CA ASN A 2 -2.98 13.83 -3.36
C ASN A 2 -2.44 15.18 -2.85
N VAL A 3 -1.75 15.14 -1.72
CA VAL A 3 -1.16 16.30 -1.04
C VAL A 3 0.26 15.98 -0.60
N GLU A 4 1.03 17.01 -0.26
CA GLU A 4 2.37 16.83 0.31
C GLU A 4 2.27 16.04 1.63
N GLY A 5 3.12 15.02 1.80
CA GLY A 5 3.02 14.10 2.93
C GLY A 5 1.88 13.07 2.86
N GLY A 6 1.02 13.14 1.84
CA GLY A 6 -0.16 12.28 1.72
C GLY A 6 0.14 10.79 1.73
N LEU A 7 1.24 10.36 1.11
CA LEU A 7 1.66 8.96 1.14
C LEU A 7 1.99 8.49 2.56
N VAL A 8 2.71 9.31 3.32
CA VAL A 8 3.05 8.98 4.72
C VAL A 8 1.79 8.90 5.57
N GLN A 9 0.88 9.89 5.42
CA GLN A 9 -0.39 9.89 6.14
C GLN A 9 -1.23 8.66 5.80
N HIS A 10 -1.33 8.31 4.50
CA HIS A 10 -2.02 7.09 4.07
C HIS A 10 -1.43 5.84 4.72
N SER A 11 -0.10 5.68 4.67
CA SER A 11 0.56 4.52 5.28
C SER A 11 0.31 4.41 6.78
N LEU A 12 0.26 5.54 7.50
CA LEU A 12 -0.09 5.56 8.92
C LEU A 12 -1.57 5.21 9.15
N ASN A 13 -2.49 5.73 8.34
CA ASN A 13 -3.91 5.37 8.40
C ASN A 13 -4.12 3.87 8.14
N VAL A 14 -3.38 3.30 7.18
CA VAL A 14 -3.39 1.85 6.90
C VAL A 14 -2.86 1.06 8.09
N TYR A 15 -1.78 1.51 8.72
CA TYR A 15 -1.26 0.87 9.92
C TYR A 15 -2.29 0.85 11.05
N ASP A 16 -2.90 1.99 11.35
CA ASP A 16 -3.90 2.08 12.41
C ASP A 16 -5.12 1.19 12.12
N ALA A 17 -5.62 1.22 10.89
CA ALA A 17 -6.71 0.34 10.46
C ALA A 17 -6.31 -1.15 10.55
N ALA A 18 -5.09 -1.52 10.14
CA ALA A 18 -4.60 -2.89 10.21
C ALA A 18 -4.51 -3.39 11.66
N MET A 19 -4.07 -2.54 12.58
CA MET A 19 -4.04 -2.87 14.02
C MET A 19 -5.44 -3.14 14.56
N VAL A 20 -6.43 -2.31 14.20
CA VAL A 20 -7.83 -2.51 14.62
C VAL A 20 -8.38 -3.84 14.08
N VAL A 21 -8.16 -4.12 12.78
CA VAL A 21 -8.60 -5.37 12.13
C VAL A 21 -7.92 -6.57 12.82
N TRP A 22 -6.61 -6.53 13.00
CA TRP A 22 -5.85 -7.63 13.59
C TRP A 22 -6.29 -7.92 15.04
N GLU A 23 -6.37 -6.88 15.88
CA GLU A 23 -6.80 -7.03 17.27
C GLU A 23 -8.25 -7.56 17.37
N GLY A 24 -9.15 -7.04 16.53
CA GLY A 24 -10.53 -7.51 16.49
C GLY A 24 -10.63 -8.98 16.04
N MET A 25 -9.88 -9.37 15.01
CA MET A 25 -9.91 -10.72 14.46
C MET A 25 -9.28 -11.78 15.38
N LYS A 26 -8.36 -11.41 16.27
CA LYS A 26 -7.82 -12.33 17.28
C LYS A 26 -8.88 -12.88 18.23
N GLN A 27 -9.98 -12.15 18.43
CA GLN A 27 -11.10 -12.63 19.26
C GLN A 27 -11.80 -13.84 18.64
N PHE A 28 -11.85 -13.91 17.31
CA PHE A 28 -12.48 -15.01 16.56
C PHE A 28 -11.47 -16.11 16.19
N ARG A 29 -10.20 -15.74 16.00
CA ARG A 29 -9.12 -16.66 15.66
C ARG A 29 -7.88 -16.39 16.52
N PRO A 30 -7.78 -16.96 17.73
CA PRO A 30 -6.67 -16.70 18.66
C PRO A 30 -5.28 -16.99 18.07
N LYS A 31 -5.15 -17.99 17.20
CA LYS A 31 -3.89 -18.33 16.50
C LYS A 31 -3.35 -17.19 15.65
N LEU A 32 -4.18 -16.22 15.26
CA LEU A 32 -3.76 -15.08 14.44
C LEU A 32 -2.62 -14.30 15.10
N GLY A 33 -2.59 -14.20 16.43
CA GLY A 33 -1.53 -13.52 17.17
C GLY A 33 -0.15 -14.19 17.06
N SER A 34 -0.10 -15.50 16.77
CA SER A 34 1.15 -16.23 16.52
C SER A 34 1.52 -16.30 15.03
N GLU A 35 0.55 -16.13 14.13
CA GLU A 35 0.75 -16.17 12.68
C GLU A 35 1.15 -14.79 12.11
N VAL A 36 0.69 -13.72 12.76
CA VAL A 36 0.97 -12.33 12.35
C VAL A 36 1.42 -11.55 13.58
N SER A 37 2.62 -11.02 13.54
CA SER A 37 3.16 -10.15 14.58
C SER A 37 2.84 -8.68 14.30
N ARG A 38 2.96 -7.83 15.32
CA ARG A 38 2.88 -6.38 15.15
C ARG A 38 3.92 -5.85 14.17
N ASN A 39 5.14 -6.40 14.16
CA ASN A 39 6.19 -6.00 13.26
C ASN A 39 5.84 -6.28 11.79
N ASN A 40 5.20 -7.44 11.52
CA ASN A 40 4.72 -7.73 10.16
C ASN A 40 3.70 -6.69 9.70
N ILE A 41 2.80 -6.26 10.59
CA ILE A 41 1.82 -5.21 10.27
C ILE A 41 2.51 -3.88 10.00
N ILE A 42 3.49 -3.47 10.84
CA ILE A 42 4.26 -2.24 10.64
C ILE A 42 4.91 -2.23 9.26
N ILE A 43 5.69 -3.27 8.94
CA ILE A 43 6.42 -3.37 7.68
C ILE A 43 5.45 -3.35 6.49
N ALA A 44 4.44 -4.19 6.53
CA ALA A 44 3.48 -4.30 5.44
C ALA A 44 2.70 -2.99 5.22
N SER A 45 2.19 -2.37 6.29
CA SER A 45 1.38 -1.16 6.19
C SER A 45 2.18 0.07 5.75
N LEU A 46 3.39 0.24 6.26
CA LEU A 46 4.20 1.41 5.94
C LEU A 46 4.81 1.33 4.54
N LEU A 47 5.03 0.13 4.00
CA LEU A 47 5.76 -0.07 2.75
C LEU A 47 4.91 -0.57 1.58
N HIS A 48 3.60 -0.88 1.77
CA HIS A 48 2.78 -1.44 0.70
C HIS A 48 2.77 -0.57 -0.56
N ASP A 49 2.83 0.72 -0.38
CA ASP A 49 2.72 1.75 -1.41
C ASP A 49 4.02 2.55 -1.64
N ILE A 50 5.17 2.07 -1.16
CA ILE A 50 6.44 2.82 -1.28
C ILE A 50 6.82 3.11 -2.73
N CYS A 51 6.33 2.32 -3.69
CA CYS A 51 6.47 2.57 -5.12
C CYS A 51 5.91 3.94 -5.56
N LYS A 52 4.98 4.52 -4.80
CA LYS A 52 4.40 5.84 -5.08
C LYS A 52 5.40 6.98 -4.91
N CYS A 53 6.46 6.81 -4.11
CA CYS A 53 7.55 7.78 -4.00
C CYS A 53 8.25 8.06 -5.34
N ASP A 54 8.23 7.07 -6.24
CA ASP A 54 8.94 7.10 -7.51
C ASP A 54 8.04 7.48 -8.70
N ILE A 55 6.73 7.21 -8.61
CA ILE A 55 5.79 7.44 -9.70
C ILE A 55 5.08 8.80 -9.65
N TYR A 56 5.03 9.46 -8.50
CA TYR A 56 4.42 10.78 -8.38
C TYR A 56 5.45 11.89 -8.58
N LYS A 57 5.25 12.70 -9.61
CA LYS A 57 6.07 13.89 -9.93
C LYS A 57 5.30 15.15 -9.56
N LYS A 58 5.88 16.00 -8.71
CA LYS A 58 5.30 17.30 -8.35
C LYS A 58 5.46 18.26 -9.52
N ASN A 59 4.35 18.79 -10.01
CA ASN A 59 4.32 19.83 -11.03
C ASN A 59 3.92 21.14 -10.38
N THR A 60 4.78 22.12 -10.47
CA THR A 60 4.54 23.47 -9.96
C THR A 60 4.19 24.39 -11.12
N LYS A 61 3.04 25.07 -11.04
CA LYS A 61 2.64 26.11 -12.00
C LYS A 61 2.43 27.42 -11.28
N MET A 62 2.99 28.48 -11.83
CA MET A 62 2.71 29.84 -11.38
C MET A 62 1.47 30.34 -12.11
N LYS A 63 0.41 30.62 -11.37
CA LYS A 63 -0.79 31.28 -11.90
C LYS A 63 -0.79 32.75 -11.48
N ARG A 64 -1.33 33.61 -12.35
CA ARG A 64 -1.63 34.99 -11.99
C ARG A 64 -2.89 34.99 -11.14
N GLY A 65 -2.74 35.27 -9.87
CA GLY A 65 -3.86 35.46 -8.95
C GLY A 65 -4.49 36.83 -9.03
N LEU A 66 -5.47 37.09 -8.16
CA LEU A 66 -6.08 38.41 -8.03
C LEU A 66 -5.04 39.47 -7.71
N PHE A 67 -5.18 40.67 -8.25
CA PHE A 67 -4.24 41.80 -8.09
C PHE A 67 -2.83 41.57 -8.63
N ASN A 68 -2.64 40.72 -9.67
CA ASN A 68 -1.32 40.39 -10.26
C ASN A 68 -0.34 39.70 -9.29
N LEU A 69 -0.78 39.21 -8.16
CA LEU A 69 0.02 38.37 -7.29
C LEU A 69 0.25 37.02 -7.97
N LYS A 70 1.48 36.53 -7.90
CA LYS A 70 1.82 35.18 -8.39
C LYS A 70 1.41 34.16 -7.33
N GLU A 71 0.49 33.29 -7.67
CA GLU A 71 0.11 32.15 -6.84
C GLU A 71 0.75 30.89 -7.36
N GLU A 72 1.46 30.18 -6.47
CA GLU A 72 2.03 28.88 -6.78
C GLU A 72 0.94 27.82 -6.56
N THR A 73 0.62 27.08 -7.61
CA THR A 73 -0.25 25.90 -7.52
C THR A 73 0.57 24.67 -7.86
N SER A 74 0.54 23.69 -6.97
CA SER A 74 1.18 22.41 -7.22
C SER A 74 0.13 21.31 -7.41
N ASN A 75 0.39 20.42 -8.36
CA ASN A 75 -0.34 19.18 -8.53
C ASN A 75 0.66 18.05 -8.79
N TYR A 76 0.21 16.81 -8.61
CA TYR A 76 1.04 15.65 -8.91
C TYR A 76 0.59 15.01 -10.21
N SER A 77 1.55 14.65 -11.06
CA SER A 77 1.34 13.77 -12.21
C SER A 77 1.93 12.40 -11.93
N VAL A 78 1.36 11.38 -12.57
CA VAL A 78 1.81 10.00 -12.45
C VAL A 78 2.69 9.66 -13.64
N SER A 79 3.88 9.09 -13.39
CA SER A 79 4.81 8.61 -14.42
C SER A 79 5.26 7.20 -14.05
N TYR A 80 5.06 6.25 -14.98
CA TYR A 80 5.51 4.86 -14.82
C TYR A 80 6.80 4.54 -15.59
N ASN A 81 7.42 5.54 -16.19
CA ASN A 81 8.50 5.33 -17.17
C ASN A 81 9.80 4.87 -16.55
N ASP A 82 10.08 5.26 -15.30
CA ASP A 82 11.39 5.03 -14.68
C ASP A 82 11.58 3.57 -14.25
N PHE A 83 10.51 2.91 -13.83
CA PHE A 83 10.52 1.49 -13.44
C PHE A 83 9.14 0.86 -13.67
N PRO A 84 8.83 0.46 -14.93
CA PRO A 84 7.51 -0.02 -15.32
C PRO A 84 7.24 -1.44 -14.79
N MET A 85 6.70 -1.55 -13.60
CA MET A 85 6.38 -2.80 -12.92
C MET A 85 5.07 -2.67 -12.15
N GLY A 86 4.45 -3.80 -11.84
CA GLY A 86 3.25 -3.84 -11.03
C GLY A 86 3.45 -3.18 -9.66
N HIS A 87 2.40 -2.58 -9.17
CA HIS A 87 2.39 -1.73 -7.99
C HIS A 87 2.94 -2.42 -6.73
N GLY A 88 2.38 -3.59 -6.40
CA GLY A 88 2.81 -4.35 -5.24
C GLY A 88 4.22 -4.93 -5.41
N GLU A 89 4.54 -5.48 -6.59
CA GLU A 89 5.86 -6.02 -6.89
C GLU A 89 6.94 -4.97 -6.78
N LYS A 90 6.68 -3.77 -7.34
CA LYS A 90 7.61 -2.65 -7.27
C LYS A 90 7.87 -2.23 -5.82
N SER A 91 6.83 -2.19 -4.98
CA SER A 91 6.99 -1.86 -3.56
C SER A 91 7.90 -2.85 -2.83
N VAL A 92 7.72 -4.17 -3.05
CA VAL A 92 8.58 -5.19 -2.48
C VAL A 92 10.03 -5.04 -2.96
N ILE A 93 10.24 -4.86 -4.26
CA ILE A 93 11.59 -4.72 -4.83
C ILE A 93 12.30 -3.49 -4.29
N LEU A 94 11.61 -2.36 -4.18
CA LEU A 94 12.19 -1.13 -3.63
C LEU A 94 12.59 -1.30 -2.15
N ALA A 95 11.78 -1.97 -1.35
CA ALA A 95 12.08 -2.25 0.04
C ALA A 95 13.32 -3.15 0.18
N LEU A 96 13.38 -4.24 -0.59
CA LEU A 96 14.54 -5.16 -0.62
C LEU A 96 15.80 -4.48 -1.14
N ALA A 97 15.71 -3.69 -2.22
CA ALA A 97 16.83 -2.93 -2.76
C ALA A 97 17.34 -1.86 -1.79
N GLY A 98 16.46 -1.35 -0.92
CA GLY A 98 16.81 -0.47 0.20
C GLY A 98 17.52 -1.18 1.36
N GLY A 99 17.71 -2.50 1.28
CA GLY A 99 18.41 -3.30 2.30
C GLY A 99 17.51 -3.80 3.43
N LEU A 100 16.19 -3.72 3.29
CA LEU A 100 15.29 -4.28 4.29
C LEU A 100 15.19 -5.81 4.14
N GLU A 101 15.39 -6.53 5.22
CA GLU A 101 15.07 -7.95 5.30
C GLU A 101 13.57 -8.12 5.59
N MET A 102 12.90 -8.94 4.79
CA MET A 102 11.45 -9.16 4.89
C MET A 102 11.13 -10.65 4.94
N TYR A 103 10.10 -11.00 5.71
CA TYR A 103 9.53 -12.34 5.67
C TYR A 103 8.63 -12.54 4.44
N ASP A 104 8.45 -13.79 4.02
CA ASP A 104 7.52 -14.14 2.93
C ASP A 104 6.14 -13.53 3.11
N SER A 105 5.62 -13.56 4.34
CA SER A 105 4.29 -13.02 4.67
C SER A 105 4.16 -11.53 4.39
N GLU A 106 5.22 -10.75 4.62
CA GLU A 106 5.25 -9.30 4.36
C GLU A 106 5.35 -9.02 2.87
N MET A 107 6.26 -9.71 2.16
CA MET A 107 6.41 -9.57 0.72
C MET A 107 5.13 -9.95 -0.01
N ILE A 108 4.51 -11.07 0.35
CA ILE A 108 3.28 -11.55 -0.25
C ILE A 108 2.10 -10.62 0.07
N ALA A 109 2.01 -10.10 1.30
CA ALA A 109 0.97 -9.14 1.66
C ALA A 109 1.10 -7.86 0.85
N ILE A 110 2.30 -7.29 0.75
CA ILE A 110 2.56 -6.08 -0.06
C ILE A 110 2.27 -6.36 -1.54
N ARG A 111 2.69 -7.51 -2.08
CA ARG A 111 2.41 -7.88 -3.48
C ARG A 111 0.91 -7.88 -3.79
N TRP A 112 0.09 -8.39 -2.88
CA TRP A 112 -1.33 -8.65 -3.10
C TRP A 112 -2.27 -7.66 -2.40
N HIS A 113 -1.78 -6.55 -1.82
CA HIS A 113 -2.62 -5.60 -1.08
C HIS A 113 -3.76 -5.00 -1.91
N MET A 114 -3.58 -4.85 -3.23
CA MET A 114 -4.63 -4.40 -4.13
C MET A 114 -5.76 -5.42 -4.32
N GLY A 115 -5.57 -6.66 -3.86
CA GLY A 115 -6.57 -7.71 -3.90
C GLY A 115 -7.03 -8.07 -5.30
N ALA A 116 -8.27 -8.56 -5.39
CA ALA A 116 -8.88 -9.02 -6.64
C ALA A 116 -9.08 -7.91 -7.68
N TRP A 117 -9.00 -6.64 -7.31
CA TRP A 117 -9.18 -5.51 -8.23
C TRP A 117 -8.14 -5.44 -9.36
N ARG A 118 -6.99 -6.04 -9.16
CA ARG A 118 -5.90 -6.05 -10.12
C ARG A 118 -5.64 -7.40 -10.79
N LEU A 119 -6.45 -8.42 -10.45
CA LEU A 119 -6.31 -9.73 -11.06
C LEU A 119 -6.73 -9.69 -12.52
N ASN A 120 -5.90 -10.24 -13.38
CA ASN A 120 -6.33 -10.60 -14.73
C ASN A 120 -7.30 -11.79 -14.63
N GLN A 121 -8.57 -11.55 -14.98
CA GLN A 121 -9.61 -12.57 -14.89
C GLN A 121 -9.40 -13.74 -15.87
N ASP A 122 -8.61 -13.54 -16.90
CA ASP A 122 -8.27 -14.56 -17.88
C ASP A 122 -7.00 -15.33 -17.53
N ASP A 123 -6.24 -14.86 -16.51
CA ASP A 123 -5.03 -15.52 -16.03
C ASP A 123 -5.33 -16.44 -14.83
N ASN A 124 -5.36 -17.74 -15.12
CA ASN A 124 -5.63 -18.76 -14.10
C ASN A 124 -4.47 -18.91 -13.10
N GLU A 125 -3.23 -18.70 -13.53
CA GLU A 125 -2.07 -18.78 -12.64
C GLU A 125 -2.12 -17.65 -11.61
N GLU A 126 -2.37 -16.42 -12.06
CA GLU A 126 -2.47 -15.27 -11.17
C GLU A 126 -3.60 -15.45 -10.13
N LYS A 127 -4.76 -15.95 -10.56
CA LYS A 127 -5.88 -16.25 -9.64
C LYS A 127 -5.53 -17.32 -8.60
N GLN A 128 -4.84 -18.38 -9.01
CA GLN A 128 -4.40 -19.44 -8.11
C GLN A 128 -3.36 -18.93 -7.11
N ASN A 129 -2.41 -18.11 -7.57
CA ASN A 129 -1.40 -17.49 -6.72
C ASN A 129 -2.03 -16.56 -5.67
N TYR A 130 -2.98 -15.71 -6.08
CA TYR A 130 -3.72 -14.85 -5.16
C TYR A 130 -4.50 -15.66 -4.12
N LYS A 131 -5.21 -16.71 -4.57
CA LYS A 131 -5.93 -17.62 -3.66
C LYS A 131 -4.97 -18.27 -2.66
N ALA A 132 -3.86 -18.82 -3.13
CA ALA A 132 -2.86 -19.43 -2.27
C ALA A 132 -2.26 -18.42 -1.26
N ALA A 133 -2.03 -17.19 -1.69
CA ALA A 133 -1.55 -16.11 -0.84
C ALA A 133 -2.54 -15.80 0.30
N THR A 134 -3.81 -15.64 -0.01
CA THR A 134 -4.86 -15.35 0.99
C THR A 134 -5.12 -16.52 1.93
N ASP A 135 -5.07 -17.76 1.42
CA ASP A 135 -5.26 -18.96 2.24
C ASP A 135 -4.10 -19.19 3.23
N ARG A 136 -2.87 -18.87 2.80
CA ARG A 136 -1.66 -19.15 3.59
C ARG A 136 -1.25 -18.01 4.52
N PHE A 137 -1.44 -16.77 4.11
CA PHE A 137 -0.93 -15.59 4.81
C PHE A 137 -2.07 -14.64 5.22
N PRO A 138 -2.58 -14.73 6.46
CA PRO A 138 -3.65 -13.84 6.94
C PRO A 138 -3.31 -12.34 6.82
N LEU A 139 -2.03 -11.99 6.84
CA LEU A 139 -1.55 -10.61 6.66
C LEU A 139 -2.01 -10.00 5.31
N VAL A 140 -2.17 -10.81 4.26
CA VAL A 140 -2.70 -10.35 2.95
C VAL A 140 -4.09 -9.74 3.13
N THR A 141 -4.98 -10.49 3.77
CA THR A 141 -6.37 -10.04 4.00
C THR A 141 -6.44 -8.86 4.97
N ILE A 142 -5.62 -8.86 6.03
CA ILE A 142 -5.53 -7.75 6.98
C ILE A 142 -5.11 -6.47 6.26
N LEU A 143 -4.03 -6.52 5.50
CA LEU A 143 -3.49 -5.35 4.80
C LEU A 143 -4.46 -4.82 3.74
N GLN A 144 -5.03 -5.70 2.91
CA GLN A 144 -6.02 -5.33 1.89
C GLN A 144 -7.26 -4.67 2.50
N THR A 145 -7.76 -5.23 3.62
CA THR A 145 -8.90 -4.64 4.33
C THR A 145 -8.55 -3.28 4.91
N ALA A 146 -7.38 -3.17 5.54
CA ALA A 146 -6.90 -1.94 6.15
C ALA A 146 -6.71 -0.81 5.12
N ASP A 147 -6.09 -1.11 3.99
CA ASP A 147 -5.92 -0.16 2.88
C ASP A 147 -7.28 0.33 2.36
N THR A 148 -8.24 -0.59 2.18
CA THR A 148 -9.61 -0.23 1.78
C THR A 148 -10.28 0.67 2.82
N LEU A 149 -10.15 0.37 4.13
CA LEU A 149 -10.71 1.19 5.20
C LEU A 149 -10.06 2.57 5.26
N ALA A 150 -8.73 2.64 5.14
CA ALA A 150 -8.00 3.90 5.09
C ALA A 150 -8.50 4.77 3.93
N ALA A 151 -8.49 4.25 2.73
CA ALA A 151 -8.82 5.00 1.51
C ALA A 151 -10.31 5.37 1.37
N ARG A 152 -11.24 4.69 2.05
CA ARG A 152 -12.68 4.86 1.86
C ARG A 152 -13.42 5.44 3.06
N ILE A 153 -12.84 5.35 4.24
CA ILE A 153 -13.51 5.74 5.50
C ILE A 153 -12.70 6.79 6.25
N ILE A 154 -11.37 6.66 6.30
CA ILE A 154 -10.52 7.55 7.09
C ILE A 154 -10.13 8.80 6.28
N GLU A 155 -9.88 8.68 4.98
CA GLU A 155 -9.44 9.74 4.04
C GLU A 155 -10.59 10.31 3.22
#